data_c55a5fe0e478a70bc84018edb2fb5d95
#
_entry.id   c55a5fe0e478a70bc84018edb2fb5d95
#
_cell.length_a   1.000
_cell.length_b   1.000
_cell.length_c   1.000
_cell.angle_alpha   90.00
_cell.angle_beta   90.00
_cell.angle_gamma   90.00
#
_symmetry.space_group_name_H-M   'P 1'
#
loop_
_entity.id
_entity.type
_entity.pdbx_description
1 polymer ?
#
loop_
_entity_poly.entity_id
_entity_poly.type
_entity_poly.pdbx_seq_one_letter_code
_entity_poly.pdbx_strand_id
1 'polypeptide(L)'
;MTGGTSTEKSTSNPLEQFVLLAKTAKGAAALELIRQAVETPGVHVFGELLDMPNIKELESGPYVQYWNTLNLFAYGTYKQYLENKDKVLELTPTQKKKLQHLTIVTLATKSKCIPYSVLLEELDIKNVRDLEDLIIEAIYADIIHGKLDQKNSQLEVDYAGLGRDVRPGDAGVVAETLSAWGEACDAVLACIEEQVTRANVEKQKATYHKERIQRDIANIKKLLAAQAGGGGVQEADVAGGSSSAGGSESGREALPVLPDLKKKQQKMKCLRGSDMQSSP
;
A
#
# COMPACT_ATOMS: atom_id res chain seq x y z
N MET A 1 -2.59 44.98 -2.91
CA MET A 1 -1.51 44.46 -2.04
C MET A 1 -2.17 44.01 -0.75
N THR A 2 -2.53 42.75 -0.69
CA THR A 2 -3.05 42.08 0.51
C THR A 2 -2.08 40.95 0.81
N GLY A 3 -1.18 41.20 1.78
CA GLY A 3 -0.25 40.24 2.28
C GLY A 3 -0.98 39.16 3.06
N GLY A 4 -1.07 37.96 2.50
CA GLY A 4 -1.45 36.77 3.23
C GLY A 4 -0.31 36.36 4.15
N THR A 5 -0.46 36.62 5.43
CA THR A 5 0.39 36.04 6.47
C THR A 5 0.06 34.55 6.55
N SER A 6 0.84 33.73 5.87
CA SER A 6 0.91 32.30 6.16
C SER A 6 1.47 32.17 7.58
N THR A 7 0.60 31.88 8.52
CA THR A 7 0.97 31.39 9.85
C THR A 7 1.68 30.07 9.65
N GLU A 8 3.01 30.10 9.58
CA GLU A 8 3.82 28.91 9.76
C GLU A 8 3.46 28.37 11.15
N LYS A 9 2.68 27.28 11.20
CA LYS A 9 2.58 26.45 12.38
C LYS A 9 4.01 26.04 12.69
N SER A 10 4.61 26.64 13.71
CA SER A 10 5.87 26.17 14.26
C SER A 10 5.64 24.74 14.74
N THR A 11 6.10 23.78 13.96
CA THR A 11 6.13 22.35 14.31
C THR A 11 7.25 22.14 15.34
N SER A 12 7.19 22.82 16.48
CA SER A 12 8.01 22.45 17.61
C SER A 12 7.49 21.11 18.12
N ASN A 13 8.30 20.07 18.00
CA ASN A 13 7.98 18.76 18.53
C ASN A 13 7.68 18.92 20.04
N PRO A 14 6.45 18.64 20.51
CA PRO A 14 6.11 18.82 21.91
C PRO A 14 6.97 17.97 22.86
N LEU A 15 7.63 16.92 22.34
CA LEU A 15 8.58 16.10 23.07
C LEU A 15 9.89 16.87 23.38
N GLU A 16 10.31 17.83 22.54
CA GLU A 16 11.60 18.50 22.68
C GLU A 16 11.76 19.18 24.05
N GLN A 17 10.70 19.75 24.58
CA GLN A 17 10.70 20.35 25.93
C GLN A 17 11.00 19.30 27.00
N PHE A 18 10.42 18.11 26.90
CA PHE A 18 10.65 17.01 27.84
C PHE A 18 12.07 16.44 27.70
N VAL A 19 12.61 16.34 26.49
CA VAL A 19 13.99 15.90 26.23
C VAL A 19 15.00 16.91 26.84
N LEU A 20 14.75 18.21 26.69
CA LEU A 20 15.60 19.24 27.29
C LEU A 20 15.58 19.18 28.83
N LEU A 21 14.39 18.99 29.42
CA LEU A 21 14.26 18.83 30.87
C LEU A 21 14.90 17.53 31.38
N ALA A 22 14.83 16.43 30.60
CA ALA A 22 15.42 15.15 30.94
C ALA A 22 16.95 15.18 31.05
N LYS A 23 17.62 16.13 30.37
CA LYS A 23 19.07 16.32 30.50
C LYS A 23 19.49 16.68 31.91
N THR A 24 18.64 17.40 32.64
CA THR A 24 18.93 17.90 33.99
C THR A 24 18.17 17.19 35.10
N ALA A 25 17.02 16.56 34.76
CA ALA A 25 16.16 15.88 35.71
C ALA A 25 16.78 14.57 36.21
N LYS A 26 16.86 14.39 37.55
CA LYS A 26 17.32 13.15 38.21
C LYS A 26 16.34 12.74 39.30
N GLY A 27 16.28 11.43 39.58
CA GLY A 27 15.47 10.88 40.65
C GLY A 27 13.99 11.25 40.53
N ALA A 28 13.39 11.82 41.55
CA ALA A 28 11.96 12.18 41.58
C ALA A 28 11.51 13.13 40.46
N ALA A 29 12.40 14.06 40.04
CA ALA A 29 12.09 14.96 38.95
C ALA A 29 11.96 14.22 37.59
N ALA A 30 12.76 13.16 37.37
CA ALA A 30 12.67 12.33 36.19
C ALA A 30 11.35 11.52 36.19
N LEU A 31 10.89 11.06 37.35
CA LEU A 31 9.61 10.33 37.45
C LEU A 31 8.40 11.21 37.06
N GLU A 32 8.39 12.42 37.61
CA GLU A 32 7.32 13.37 37.31
C GLU A 32 7.35 13.79 35.85
N LEU A 33 8.55 13.95 35.26
CA LEU A 33 8.71 14.26 33.84
C LEU A 33 8.16 13.15 32.95
N ILE A 34 8.43 11.86 33.27
CA ILE A 34 7.85 10.71 32.55
C ILE A 34 6.32 10.76 32.62
N ARG A 35 5.77 10.99 33.82
CA ARG A 35 4.33 11.06 34.01
C ARG A 35 3.70 12.16 33.17
N GLN A 36 4.26 13.35 33.17
CA GLN A 36 3.81 14.49 32.39
C GLN A 36 3.93 14.24 30.88
N ALA A 37 5.03 13.65 30.40
CA ALA A 37 5.23 13.31 28.99
C ALA A 37 4.17 12.32 28.49
N VAL A 38 3.87 11.29 29.30
CA VAL A 38 2.86 10.29 28.96
C VAL A 38 1.44 10.90 28.96
N GLU A 39 1.15 11.86 29.86
CA GLU A 39 -0.15 12.50 30.00
C GLU A 39 -0.39 13.60 28.96
N THR A 40 0.65 14.26 28.50
CA THR A 40 0.56 15.40 27.58
C THR A 40 -0.05 14.98 26.23
N PRO A 41 -1.12 15.63 25.77
CA PRO A 41 -1.69 15.39 24.45
C PRO A 41 -0.69 15.80 23.36
N GLY A 42 -0.69 15.07 22.22
CA GLY A 42 0.19 15.35 21.08
C GLY A 42 1.60 14.76 21.18
N VAL A 43 2.02 14.22 22.33
CA VAL A 43 3.27 13.46 22.48
C VAL A 43 2.97 11.97 22.29
N HIS A 44 3.45 11.40 21.20
CA HIS A 44 3.18 10.00 20.83
C HIS A 44 4.43 9.17 20.58
N VAL A 45 5.60 9.84 20.46
CA VAL A 45 6.92 9.25 20.26
C VAL A 45 7.72 9.47 21.54
N PHE A 46 8.35 8.45 22.07
CA PHE A 46 9.03 8.48 23.37
C PHE A 46 10.47 7.97 23.31
N GLY A 47 10.94 7.51 22.13
CA GLY A 47 12.26 6.89 21.95
C GLY A 47 13.40 7.80 22.38
N GLU A 48 13.37 9.08 22.01
CA GLU A 48 14.38 10.05 22.41
C GLU A 48 14.44 10.24 23.93
N LEU A 49 13.29 10.18 24.60
CA LEU A 49 13.22 10.29 26.05
C LEU A 49 13.77 9.02 26.73
N LEU A 50 13.48 7.83 26.17
CA LEU A 50 14.04 6.56 26.63
C LEU A 50 15.56 6.50 26.49
N ASP A 51 16.12 7.16 25.47
CA ASP A 51 17.56 7.17 25.21
C ASP A 51 18.35 8.11 26.15
N MET A 52 17.66 8.96 26.90
CA MET A 52 18.33 9.86 27.87
C MET A 52 19.00 9.06 28.98
N PRO A 53 20.30 9.38 29.34
CA PRO A 53 21.06 8.62 30.35
C PRO A 53 20.37 8.65 31.71
N ASN A 54 19.79 9.78 32.11
CA ASN A 54 19.12 9.92 33.42
C ASN A 54 17.82 9.07 33.49
N ILE A 55 17.19 8.78 32.36
CA ILE A 55 15.99 7.93 32.26
C ILE A 55 16.41 6.46 32.20
N LYS A 56 17.52 6.13 31.51
CA LYS A 56 18.09 4.77 31.46
C LYS A 56 18.54 4.30 32.84
N GLU A 57 19.01 5.18 33.71
CA GLU A 57 19.36 4.84 35.10
C GLU A 57 18.17 4.24 35.88
N LEU A 58 16.92 4.58 35.50
CA LEU A 58 15.70 4.06 36.13
C LEU A 58 15.45 2.58 35.83
N GLU A 59 16.03 2.04 34.75
CA GLU A 59 15.89 0.62 34.34
C GLU A 59 16.41 -0.33 35.45
N SER A 60 17.49 0.04 36.15
CA SER A 60 18.11 -0.78 37.16
C SER A 60 17.75 -0.38 38.60
N GLY A 61 16.84 0.58 38.80
CA GLY A 61 16.51 1.16 40.08
C GLY A 61 15.18 0.73 40.68
N PRO A 62 14.82 1.28 41.87
CA PRO A 62 13.53 1.00 42.52
C PRO A 62 12.32 1.54 41.74
N TYR A 63 12.57 2.33 40.74
CA TYR A 63 11.56 2.99 39.92
C TYR A 63 11.38 2.36 38.52
N VAL A 64 11.74 1.10 38.37
CA VAL A 64 11.62 0.30 37.13
C VAL A 64 10.20 0.39 36.52
N GLN A 65 9.15 0.52 37.33
CA GLN A 65 7.79 0.63 36.85
C GLN A 65 7.57 1.85 35.92
N TYR A 66 8.22 2.97 36.19
CA TYR A 66 8.14 4.17 35.35
C TYR A 66 8.84 3.96 34.01
N TRP A 67 10.01 3.34 34.02
CA TRP A 67 10.72 2.98 32.80
C TRP A 67 9.93 1.97 31.96
N ASN A 68 9.35 0.94 32.59
CA ASN A 68 8.49 -0.02 31.93
C ASN A 68 7.26 0.63 31.32
N THR A 69 6.66 1.60 32.01
CA THR A 69 5.50 2.36 31.49
C THR A 69 5.91 3.15 30.26
N LEU A 70 7.02 3.86 30.29
CA LEU A 70 7.50 4.63 29.14
C LEU A 70 7.82 3.71 27.95
N ASN A 71 8.47 2.58 28.20
CA ASN A 71 8.78 1.55 27.19
C ASN A 71 7.52 0.95 26.58
N LEU A 72 6.48 0.74 27.38
CA LEU A 72 5.19 0.27 26.91
C LEU A 72 4.53 1.30 25.96
N PHE A 73 4.61 2.59 26.29
CA PHE A 73 4.07 3.65 25.43
C PHE A 73 4.88 3.80 24.14
N ALA A 74 6.19 3.61 24.16
CA ALA A 74 7.03 3.66 22.97
C ALA A 74 6.76 2.48 22.02
N TYR A 75 6.76 1.26 22.52
CA TYR A 75 6.80 0.05 21.69
C TYR A 75 5.67 -0.93 21.93
N GLY A 76 4.95 -0.82 23.05
CA GLY A 76 3.97 -1.81 23.48
C GLY A 76 2.57 -1.60 22.96
N THR A 77 1.68 -2.56 23.24
CA THR A 77 0.25 -2.52 22.93
C THR A 77 -0.59 -2.54 24.21
N TYR A 78 -1.87 -2.19 24.10
CA TYR A 78 -2.80 -2.22 25.23
C TYR A 78 -2.97 -3.65 25.80
N LYS A 79 -2.95 -4.67 24.94
CA LYS A 79 -2.98 -6.09 25.36
C LYS A 79 -1.78 -6.43 26.24
N GLN A 80 -0.58 -5.98 25.86
CA GLN A 80 0.63 -6.16 26.68
C GLN A 80 0.54 -5.43 28.03
N TYR A 81 -0.13 -4.29 28.09
CA TYR A 81 -0.44 -3.65 29.37
C TYR A 81 -1.28 -4.53 30.27
N LEU A 82 -2.35 -5.17 29.72
CA LEU A 82 -3.22 -6.05 30.50
C LEU A 82 -2.49 -7.28 31.03
N GLU A 83 -1.55 -7.82 30.25
CA GLU A 83 -0.74 -8.98 30.64
C GLU A 83 0.33 -8.64 31.72
N ASN A 84 0.82 -7.41 31.74
CA ASN A 84 1.95 -6.98 32.58
C ASN A 84 1.57 -5.89 33.60
N LYS A 85 0.33 -5.87 34.08
CA LYS A 85 -0.16 -4.86 35.04
C LYS A 85 0.72 -4.72 36.29
N ASP A 86 1.31 -5.81 36.76
CA ASP A 86 2.13 -5.83 37.98
C ASP A 86 3.49 -5.12 37.79
N LYS A 87 3.94 -4.97 36.54
CA LYS A 87 5.27 -4.40 36.20
C LYS A 87 5.19 -2.95 35.73
N VAL A 88 3.99 -2.43 35.52
CA VAL A 88 3.72 -1.12 34.94
C VAL A 88 2.84 -0.33 35.91
N LEU A 89 2.92 1.00 35.85
CA LEU A 89 2.06 1.87 36.64
C LEU A 89 0.58 1.71 36.24
N GLU A 90 -0.30 1.91 37.21
CA GLU A 90 -1.71 2.01 36.92
C GLU A 90 -2.01 3.26 36.07
N LEU A 91 -2.57 3.03 34.89
CA LEU A 91 -2.82 4.10 33.90
C LEU A 91 -4.12 4.85 34.23
N THR A 92 -4.05 6.17 34.09
CA THR A 92 -5.26 7.03 34.11
C THR A 92 -6.17 6.74 32.91
N PRO A 93 -7.45 7.11 32.94
CA PRO A 93 -8.34 6.92 31.79
C PRO A 93 -7.83 7.59 30.50
N THR A 94 -7.20 8.75 30.62
CA THR A 94 -6.61 9.48 29.50
C THR A 94 -5.40 8.74 28.90
N GLN A 95 -4.52 8.20 29.76
CA GLN A 95 -3.39 7.40 29.37
C GLN A 95 -3.83 6.07 28.71
N LYS A 96 -4.89 5.43 29.24
CA LYS A 96 -5.47 4.22 28.62
C LYS A 96 -5.94 4.50 27.20
N LYS A 97 -6.72 5.56 26.98
CA LYS A 97 -7.14 5.97 25.63
C LYS A 97 -5.96 6.23 24.70
N LYS A 98 -4.94 6.96 25.20
CA LYS A 98 -3.74 7.23 24.43
C LYS A 98 -3.03 5.94 24.01
N LEU A 99 -2.89 4.96 24.92
CA LEU A 99 -2.29 3.67 24.60
C LEU A 99 -3.16 2.87 23.64
N GLN A 100 -4.49 2.96 23.72
CA GLN A 100 -5.41 2.35 22.76
C GLN A 100 -5.23 2.96 21.37
N HIS A 101 -5.13 4.27 21.24
CA HIS A 101 -4.82 4.94 19.95
C HIS A 101 -3.48 4.46 19.37
N LEU A 102 -2.43 4.41 20.19
CA LEU A 102 -1.11 3.89 19.79
C LEU A 102 -1.17 2.41 19.35
N THR A 103 -2.05 1.63 19.96
CA THR A 103 -2.28 0.23 19.57
C THR A 103 -2.92 0.14 18.19
N ILE A 104 -3.93 0.98 17.88
CA ILE A 104 -4.53 1.06 16.55
C ILE A 104 -3.47 1.42 15.49
N VAL A 105 -2.57 2.37 15.78
CA VAL A 105 -1.45 2.71 14.88
C VAL A 105 -0.55 1.49 14.64
N THR A 106 -0.23 0.72 15.69
CA THR A 106 0.60 -0.50 15.55
C THR A 106 -0.09 -1.57 14.69
N LEU A 107 -1.41 -1.73 14.83
CA LEU A 107 -2.17 -2.67 14.00
C LEU A 107 -2.24 -2.18 12.55
N ALA A 108 -2.38 -0.88 12.33
CA ALA A 108 -2.41 -0.26 11.01
C ALA A 108 -1.09 -0.43 10.22
N THR A 109 0.06 -0.54 10.90
CA THR A 109 1.33 -0.85 10.24
C THR A 109 1.39 -2.28 9.71
N LYS A 110 0.63 -3.21 10.31
CA LYS A 110 0.61 -4.63 9.92
C LYS A 110 -0.40 -4.91 8.81
N SER A 111 -1.56 -4.25 8.85
CA SER A 111 -2.64 -4.45 7.89
C SER A 111 -3.42 -3.17 7.66
N LYS A 112 -3.72 -2.85 6.39
CA LYS A 112 -4.57 -1.70 6.04
C LYS A 112 -6.05 -1.92 6.35
N CYS A 113 -6.51 -3.16 6.30
CA CYS A 113 -7.88 -3.53 6.64
C CYS A 113 -7.87 -4.32 7.95
N ILE A 114 -8.42 -3.76 9.01
CA ILE A 114 -8.39 -4.35 10.35
C ILE A 114 -9.83 -4.71 10.76
N PRO A 115 -10.17 -6.01 10.91
CA PRO A 115 -11.48 -6.43 11.36
C PRO A 115 -11.79 -5.92 12.79
N TYR A 116 -13.04 -5.57 13.06
CA TYR A 116 -13.47 -5.13 14.39
C TYR A 116 -13.22 -6.19 15.47
N SER A 117 -13.32 -7.47 15.13
CA SER A 117 -13.03 -8.56 16.06
C SER A 117 -11.62 -8.48 16.64
N VAL A 118 -10.63 -8.18 15.79
CA VAL A 118 -9.23 -8.02 16.22
C VAL A 118 -9.08 -6.77 17.08
N LEU A 119 -9.72 -5.67 16.69
CA LEU A 119 -9.66 -4.42 17.47
C LEU A 119 -10.32 -4.57 18.85
N LEU A 120 -11.48 -5.23 18.93
CA LEU A 120 -12.18 -5.48 20.20
C LEU A 120 -11.32 -6.31 21.15
N GLU A 121 -10.64 -7.35 20.63
CA GLU A 121 -9.74 -8.20 21.42
C GLU A 121 -8.49 -7.44 21.88
N GLU A 122 -7.79 -6.76 20.97
CA GLU A 122 -6.51 -6.08 21.28
C GLU A 122 -6.69 -4.85 22.17
N LEU A 123 -7.86 -4.20 22.11
CA LEU A 123 -8.17 -3.00 22.90
C LEU A 123 -9.00 -3.31 24.17
N ASP A 124 -9.40 -4.58 24.39
CA ASP A 124 -10.30 -5.01 25.49
C ASP A 124 -11.58 -4.17 25.56
N ILE A 125 -12.18 -3.92 24.40
CA ILE A 125 -13.45 -3.19 24.29
C ILE A 125 -14.56 -4.20 24.01
N LYS A 126 -15.66 -4.11 24.77
CA LYS A 126 -16.79 -5.06 24.66
C LYS A 126 -17.88 -4.59 23.69
N ASN A 127 -17.96 -3.30 23.45
CA ASN A 127 -19.02 -2.69 22.66
C ASN A 127 -18.45 -2.12 21.36
N VAL A 128 -19.06 -2.46 20.22
CA VAL A 128 -18.68 -1.96 18.90
C VAL A 128 -18.80 -0.44 18.83
N ARG A 129 -19.81 0.13 19.47
CA ARG A 129 -20.01 1.58 19.48
C ARG A 129 -18.86 2.32 20.16
N ASP A 130 -18.40 1.82 21.31
CA ASP A 130 -17.27 2.43 22.02
C ASP A 130 -15.97 2.31 21.20
N LEU A 131 -15.84 1.23 20.42
CA LEU A 131 -14.75 1.05 19.46
C LEU A 131 -14.82 2.10 18.34
N GLU A 132 -15.99 2.26 17.73
CA GLU A 132 -16.19 3.24 16.65
C GLU A 132 -15.95 4.66 17.15
N ASP A 133 -16.43 5.02 18.34
CA ASP A 133 -16.19 6.31 18.96
C ASP A 133 -14.69 6.55 19.20
N LEU A 134 -13.95 5.53 19.66
CA LEU A 134 -12.50 5.61 19.84
C LEU A 134 -11.76 5.80 18.51
N ILE A 135 -12.18 5.10 17.45
CA ILE A 135 -11.59 5.25 16.12
C ILE A 135 -11.87 6.64 15.54
N ILE A 136 -13.09 7.13 15.71
CA ILE A 136 -13.48 8.47 15.27
C ILE A 136 -12.63 9.52 16.00
N GLU A 137 -12.43 9.38 17.32
CA GLU A 137 -11.56 10.25 18.10
C GLU A 137 -10.11 10.24 17.55
N ALA A 138 -9.58 9.06 17.18
CA ALA A 138 -8.26 8.92 16.58
C ALA A 138 -8.15 9.59 15.20
N ILE A 139 -9.21 9.54 14.39
CA ILE A 139 -9.26 10.22 13.08
C ILE A 139 -9.31 11.75 13.27
N TYR A 140 -10.14 12.24 14.18
CA TYR A 140 -10.22 13.69 14.45
C TYR A 140 -8.94 14.25 15.09
N ALA A 141 -8.21 13.43 15.85
CA ALA A 141 -6.92 13.80 16.42
C ALA A 141 -5.75 13.68 15.42
N ASP A 142 -6.02 13.40 14.15
CA ASP A 142 -5.02 13.25 13.08
C ASP A 142 -4.00 12.12 13.35
N ILE A 143 -4.39 11.14 14.16
CA ILE A 143 -3.56 9.98 14.53
C ILE A 143 -3.53 8.97 13.38
N ILE A 144 -4.72 8.70 12.81
CA ILE A 144 -4.91 7.82 11.66
C ILE A 144 -5.83 8.48 10.64
N HIS A 145 -5.61 8.18 9.37
CA HIS A 145 -6.53 8.52 8.28
C HIS A 145 -7.13 7.23 7.74
N GLY A 146 -8.45 7.17 7.68
CA GLY A 146 -9.12 5.96 7.25
C GLY A 146 -10.64 6.10 7.27
N LYS A 147 -11.31 5.00 6.99
CA LYS A 147 -12.77 4.89 6.89
C LYS A 147 -13.28 3.71 7.69
N LEU A 148 -14.43 3.88 8.30
CA LEU A 148 -15.16 2.82 8.97
C LEU A 148 -16.08 2.12 7.96
N ASP A 149 -15.84 0.85 7.68
CA ASP A 149 -16.73 0.00 6.91
C ASP A 149 -17.61 -0.83 7.87
N GLN A 150 -18.74 -0.26 8.24
CA GLN A 150 -19.69 -0.90 9.16
C GLN A 150 -20.33 -2.16 8.55
N LYS A 151 -20.46 -2.20 7.20
CA LYS A 151 -21.07 -3.35 6.52
C LYS A 151 -20.21 -4.60 6.63
N ASN A 152 -18.88 -4.43 6.48
CA ASN A 152 -17.93 -5.53 6.59
C ASN A 152 -17.30 -5.60 7.99
N SER A 153 -17.71 -4.73 8.93
CA SER A 153 -17.19 -4.66 10.30
C SER A 153 -15.67 -4.58 10.33
N GLN A 154 -15.10 -3.62 9.60
CA GLN A 154 -13.67 -3.40 9.50
C GLN A 154 -13.31 -1.92 9.47
N LEU A 155 -12.10 -1.62 9.91
CA LEU A 155 -11.45 -0.33 9.76
C LEU A 155 -10.52 -0.40 8.55
N GLU A 156 -10.74 0.47 7.57
CA GLU A 156 -9.83 0.66 6.44
C GLU A 156 -8.93 1.87 6.70
N VAL A 157 -7.62 1.62 6.86
CA VAL A 157 -6.62 2.65 7.13
C VAL A 157 -5.91 3.02 5.83
N ASP A 158 -6.02 4.28 5.43
CA ASP A 158 -5.28 4.81 4.28
C ASP A 158 -3.80 4.99 4.66
N TYR A 159 -3.54 5.70 5.76
CA TYR A 159 -2.22 5.84 6.37
C TYR A 159 -2.33 6.25 7.85
N ALA A 160 -1.27 6.00 8.62
CA ALA A 160 -1.14 6.51 9.98
C ALA A 160 -0.42 7.87 9.92
N GLY A 161 -1.08 8.92 10.40
CA GLY A 161 -0.51 10.26 10.48
C GLY A 161 0.61 10.36 11.53
N LEU A 162 0.49 9.55 12.58
CA LEU A 162 1.49 9.41 13.62
C LEU A 162 2.36 8.16 13.39
N GLY A 163 3.69 8.36 13.47
CA GLY A 163 4.63 7.27 13.58
C GLY A 163 4.70 6.72 15.02
N ARG A 164 5.22 5.52 15.16
CA ARG A 164 5.65 4.96 16.44
C ARG A 164 7.16 4.82 16.48
N ASP A 165 7.70 4.73 17.70
CA ASP A 165 9.11 4.46 17.90
C ASP A 165 9.49 3.09 17.32
N VAL A 166 10.64 3.05 16.63
CA VAL A 166 11.22 1.83 16.08
C VAL A 166 12.16 1.23 17.13
N ARG A 167 11.97 -0.04 17.45
CA ARG A 167 12.90 -0.73 18.38
C ARG A 167 14.29 -0.80 17.76
N PRO A 168 15.35 -0.66 18.56
CA PRO A 168 16.71 -0.77 18.03
C PRO A 168 16.99 -2.05 17.24
N GLY A 169 16.29 -3.17 17.57
CA GLY A 169 16.39 -4.44 16.85
C GLY A 169 15.64 -4.49 15.51
N ASP A 170 14.69 -3.60 15.27
CA ASP A 170 13.84 -3.64 14.09
C ASP A 170 14.45 -2.88 12.89
N ALA A 171 15.57 -2.19 13.10
CA ALA A 171 16.24 -1.44 12.02
C ALA A 171 16.64 -2.33 10.84
N GLY A 172 17.04 -3.59 11.11
CA GLY A 172 17.32 -4.58 10.07
C GLY A 172 16.11 -4.90 9.19
N VAL A 173 14.95 -5.09 9.81
CA VAL A 173 13.68 -5.38 9.09
C VAL A 173 13.27 -4.19 8.20
N VAL A 174 13.47 -2.96 8.68
CA VAL A 174 13.21 -1.75 7.89
C VAL A 174 14.16 -1.69 6.68
N ALA A 175 15.44 -1.97 6.88
CA ALA A 175 16.43 -1.98 5.80
C ALA A 175 16.11 -3.06 4.75
N GLU A 176 15.74 -4.28 5.18
CA GLU A 176 15.32 -5.35 4.27
C GLU A 176 14.06 -4.98 3.47
N THR A 177 13.08 -4.36 4.13
CA THR A 177 11.85 -3.91 3.46
C THR A 177 12.14 -2.85 2.39
N LEU A 178 13.02 -1.89 2.69
CA LEU A 178 13.44 -0.87 1.73
C LEU A 178 14.26 -1.46 0.58
N SER A 179 15.13 -2.43 0.85
CA SER A 179 15.89 -3.16 -0.18
C SER A 179 14.96 -3.92 -1.11
N ALA A 180 14.00 -4.68 -0.55
CA ALA A 180 13.02 -5.42 -1.34
C ALA A 180 12.15 -4.49 -2.21
N TRP A 181 11.81 -3.30 -1.69
CA TRP A 181 11.09 -2.30 -2.47
C TRP A 181 11.95 -1.73 -3.62
N GLY A 182 13.24 -1.48 -3.37
CA GLY A 182 14.20 -1.08 -4.41
C GLY A 182 14.31 -2.13 -5.52
N GLU A 183 14.50 -3.41 -5.16
CA GLU A 183 14.54 -4.52 -6.11
C GLU A 183 13.25 -4.64 -6.93
N ALA A 184 12.09 -4.42 -6.31
CA ALA A 184 10.82 -4.41 -7.02
C ALA A 184 10.72 -3.27 -8.03
N CYS A 185 11.23 -2.09 -7.71
CA CYS A 185 11.31 -0.95 -8.65
C CYS A 185 12.21 -1.27 -9.84
N ASP A 186 13.38 -1.85 -9.60
CA ASP A 186 14.32 -2.23 -10.66
C ASP A 186 13.71 -3.31 -11.57
N ALA A 187 13.02 -4.29 -11.01
CA ALA A 187 12.31 -5.32 -11.77
C ALA A 187 11.21 -4.72 -12.67
N VAL A 188 10.46 -3.74 -12.18
CA VAL A 188 9.45 -3.03 -12.98
C VAL A 188 10.10 -2.24 -14.12
N LEU A 189 11.21 -1.55 -13.87
CA LEU A 189 11.95 -0.83 -14.89
C LEU A 189 12.45 -1.77 -15.99
N ALA A 190 13.07 -2.89 -15.62
CA ALA A 190 13.53 -3.90 -16.58
C ALA A 190 12.37 -4.47 -17.41
N CYS A 191 11.20 -4.72 -16.79
CA CYS A 191 10.01 -5.15 -17.49
C CYS A 191 9.51 -4.12 -18.50
N ILE A 192 9.53 -2.83 -18.15
CA ILE A 192 9.14 -1.74 -19.06
C ILE A 192 10.12 -1.66 -20.24
N GLU A 193 11.42 -1.75 -20.01
CA GLU A 193 12.43 -1.75 -21.07
C GLU A 193 12.26 -2.92 -22.04
N GLU A 194 11.99 -4.11 -21.52
CA GLU A 194 11.67 -5.27 -22.35
C GLU A 194 10.42 -5.06 -23.20
N GLN A 195 9.34 -4.50 -22.61
CA GLN A 195 8.12 -4.20 -23.35
C GLN A 195 8.33 -3.16 -24.45
N VAL A 196 9.11 -2.11 -24.19
CA VAL A 196 9.47 -1.10 -25.17
C VAL A 196 10.27 -1.72 -26.31
N THR A 197 11.26 -2.55 -26.00
CA THR A 197 12.07 -3.26 -27.01
C THR A 197 11.21 -4.18 -27.86
N ARG A 198 10.33 -4.97 -27.25
CA ARG A 198 9.37 -5.83 -27.94
C ARG A 198 8.44 -5.05 -28.87
N ALA A 199 7.87 -3.94 -28.36
CA ALA A 199 6.99 -3.08 -29.16
C ALA A 199 7.72 -2.48 -30.37
N ASN A 200 8.97 -2.06 -30.21
CA ASN A 200 9.79 -1.52 -31.29
C ASN A 200 10.09 -2.58 -32.36
N VAL A 201 10.43 -3.79 -31.98
CA VAL A 201 10.65 -4.93 -32.89
C VAL A 201 9.38 -5.25 -33.67
N GLU A 202 8.23 -5.33 -33.01
CA GLU A 202 6.95 -5.59 -33.68
C GLU A 202 6.57 -4.47 -34.63
N LYS A 203 6.80 -3.21 -34.26
CA LYS A 203 6.59 -2.05 -35.13
C LYS A 203 7.48 -2.11 -36.39
N GLN A 204 8.74 -2.46 -36.23
CA GLN A 204 9.64 -2.63 -37.36
C GLN A 204 9.21 -3.75 -38.30
N LYS A 205 8.82 -4.93 -37.77
CA LYS A 205 8.28 -6.03 -38.55
C LYS A 205 7.03 -5.62 -39.34
N ALA A 206 6.09 -4.94 -38.66
CA ALA A 206 4.88 -4.45 -39.32
C ALA A 206 5.17 -3.44 -40.41
N THR A 207 6.13 -2.52 -40.21
CA THR A 207 6.55 -1.54 -41.22
C THR A 207 7.17 -2.24 -42.43
N TYR A 208 8.10 -3.18 -42.21
CA TYR A 208 8.73 -3.97 -43.25
C TYR A 208 7.71 -4.79 -44.07
N HIS A 209 6.77 -5.42 -43.38
CA HIS A 209 5.69 -6.16 -44.04
C HIS A 209 4.80 -5.24 -44.91
N LYS A 210 4.46 -4.06 -44.42
CA LYS A 210 3.69 -3.07 -45.17
C LYS A 210 4.45 -2.59 -46.43
N GLU A 211 5.73 -2.31 -46.30
CA GLU A 211 6.58 -1.90 -47.44
C GLU A 211 6.70 -3.03 -48.47
N ARG A 212 6.81 -4.28 -48.02
CA ARG A 212 6.85 -5.45 -48.93
C ARG A 212 5.55 -5.56 -49.73
N ILE A 213 4.40 -5.47 -49.04
CA ILE A 213 3.10 -5.51 -49.71
C ILE A 213 2.96 -4.37 -50.71
N GLN A 214 3.43 -3.15 -50.39
CA GLN A 214 3.36 -2.01 -51.33
C GLN A 214 4.22 -2.26 -52.56
N ARG A 215 5.43 -2.84 -52.39
CA ARG A 215 6.28 -3.21 -53.52
C ARG A 215 5.66 -4.28 -54.42
N ASP A 216 5.04 -5.30 -53.78
CA ASP A 216 4.39 -6.38 -54.53
C ASP A 216 3.17 -5.85 -55.32
N ILE A 217 2.37 -4.96 -54.71
CA ILE A 217 1.26 -4.27 -55.40
C ILE A 217 1.77 -3.44 -56.56
N ALA A 218 2.85 -2.70 -56.39
CA ALA A 218 3.45 -1.88 -57.47
C ALA A 218 3.97 -2.76 -58.62
N ASN A 219 4.58 -3.91 -58.33
CA ASN A 219 5.04 -4.86 -59.34
C ASN A 219 3.86 -5.50 -60.11
N ILE A 220 2.82 -5.93 -59.39
CA ILE A 220 1.61 -6.48 -60.05
C ILE A 220 0.95 -5.43 -60.96
N LYS A 221 0.84 -4.17 -60.52
CA LYS A 221 0.31 -3.08 -61.33
C LYS A 221 1.13 -2.85 -62.61
N LYS A 222 2.46 -2.92 -62.52
CA LYS A 222 3.35 -2.82 -63.65
C LYS A 222 3.16 -3.96 -64.65
N LEU A 223 3.04 -5.21 -64.13
CA LEU A 223 2.80 -6.38 -65.00
C LEU A 223 1.44 -6.32 -65.70
N LEU A 224 0.37 -5.90 -65.02
CA LEU A 224 -0.95 -5.72 -65.61
C LEU A 224 -0.93 -4.60 -66.67
N ALA A 225 -0.23 -3.48 -66.45
CA ALA A 225 -0.09 -2.41 -67.41
C ALA A 225 0.70 -2.87 -68.66
N ALA A 226 1.76 -3.70 -68.47
CA ALA A 226 2.51 -4.28 -69.58
C ALA A 226 1.69 -5.28 -70.39
N GLN A 227 0.79 -6.07 -69.76
CA GLN A 227 -0.13 -6.96 -70.46
C GLN A 227 -1.24 -6.19 -71.21
N ALA A 228 -1.75 -5.10 -70.65
CA ALA A 228 -2.75 -4.26 -71.32
C ALA A 228 -2.19 -3.43 -72.49
N GLY A 229 -0.85 -3.17 -72.49
CA GLY A 229 -0.20 -2.45 -73.63
C GLY A 229 0.25 -3.33 -74.76
N GLY A 230 0.12 -4.68 -74.66
CA GLY A 230 0.59 -5.65 -75.69
C GLY A 230 -0.51 -6.41 -76.44
N GLY A 231 -1.79 -6.04 -76.32
CA GLY A 231 -2.87 -6.73 -76.93
C GLY A 231 -3.61 -5.96 -78.01
N GLY A 232 -3.06 -6.00 -79.24
CA GLY A 232 -3.85 -5.76 -80.44
C GLY A 232 -4.67 -7.01 -80.80
N VAL A 233 -5.96 -6.86 -80.79
CA VAL A 233 -7.00 -7.60 -81.53
C VAL A 233 -6.78 -9.09 -81.80
N GLN A 234 -7.61 -9.93 -81.18
CA GLN A 234 -8.43 -10.97 -81.85
C GLN A 234 -9.58 -11.37 -80.95
N GLU A 235 -10.81 -11.02 -81.44
CA GLU A 235 -12.06 -11.65 -81.03
C GLU A 235 -12.02 -13.12 -81.47
N ALA A 236 -12.34 -14.03 -80.56
CA ALA A 236 -12.95 -15.29 -80.91
C ALA A 236 -13.82 -15.74 -79.75
N ASP A 237 -15.14 -15.73 -79.99
CA ASP A 237 -16.18 -16.47 -79.34
C ASP A 237 -15.72 -17.90 -79.06
N VAL A 238 -16.00 -18.45 -77.86
CA VAL A 238 -16.67 -19.76 -77.72
C VAL A 238 -17.18 -19.91 -76.30
N ALA A 239 -18.37 -20.32 -76.22
CA ALA A 239 -19.21 -20.62 -75.08
C ALA A 239 -18.75 -21.81 -74.22
N GLY A 240 -19.15 -21.79 -72.99
CA GLY A 240 -19.69 -22.95 -72.31
C GLY A 240 -18.68 -23.80 -71.52
N GLY A 241 -18.95 -23.99 -70.24
CA GLY A 241 -18.39 -25.09 -69.47
C GLY A 241 -18.28 -24.88 -67.98
N SER A 242 -19.39 -25.20 -67.32
CA SER A 242 -19.45 -25.53 -65.90
C SER A 242 -18.46 -26.63 -65.53
N SER A 243 -17.75 -26.50 -64.41
CA SER A 243 -17.73 -27.46 -63.29
C SER A 243 -16.51 -27.29 -62.38
N SER A 244 -16.81 -27.13 -61.18
CA SER A 244 -16.37 -27.78 -59.95
C SER A 244 -14.87 -27.96 -59.63
N ALA A 245 -14.63 -27.59 -58.41
CA ALA A 245 -13.79 -28.23 -57.38
C ALA A 245 -12.27 -28.20 -57.52
N GLY A 246 -11.69 -27.70 -56.49
CA GLY A 246 -10.28 -27.91 -56.18
C GLY A 246 -9.79 -26.93 -55.12
N GLY A 247 -9.91 -27.34 -53.84
CA GLY A 247 -9.36 -26.63 -52.74
C GLY A 247 -7.86 -26.57 -52.76
N SER A 248 -7.32 -25.47 -52.31
CA SER A 248 -6.01 -25.48 -51.69
C SER A 248 -6.03 -24.55 -50.49
N GLU A 249 -6.01 -25.22 -49.34
CA GLU A 249 -5.66 -24.62 -48.06
C GLU A 249 -4.32 -23.90 -48.20
N SER A 250 -4.35 -22.60 -48.02
CA SER A 250 -3.16 -21.82 -47.70
C SER A 250 -3.30 -21.30 -46.29
N GLY A 251 -2.45 -21.82 -45.41
CA GLY A 251 -2.43 -21.68 -43.98
C GLY A 251 -2.66 -20.27 -43.48
N ARG A 252 -3.72 -20.12 -42.72
CA ARG A 252 -3.83 -19.11 -41.69
C ARG A 252 -2.96 -19.51 -40.53
N GLU A 253 -1.73 -19.03 -40.47
CA GLU A 253 -0.98 -18.99 -39.22
C GLU A 253 -1.73 -18.10 -38.23
N ALA A 254 -2.35 -18.77 -37.28
CA ALA A 254 -2.98 -18.15 -36.13
C ALA A 254 -1.90 -17.51 -35.27
N LEU A 255 -1.97 -16.21 -35.09
CA LEU A 255 -1.21 -15.47 -34.08
C LEU A 255 -1.47 -16.08 -32.71
N PRO A 256 -0.44 -16.31 -31.87
CA PRO A 256 -0.63 -16.83 -30.52
C PRO A 256 -1.34 -15.80 -29.67
N VAL A 257 -2.60 -16.07 -29.34
CA VAL A 257 -3.38 -15.33 -28.36
C VAL A 257 -2.83 -15.67 -26.99
N LEU A 258 -2.33 -14.68 -26.28
CA LEU A 258 -1.89 -14.75 -24.89
C LEU A 258 -3.00 -15.34 -23.97
N PRO A 259 -2.79 -16.47 -23.28
CA PRO A 259 -3.85 -17.16 -22.52
C PRO A 259 -4.16 -16.52 -21.15
N ASP A 260 -3.44 -15.53 -20.67
CA ASP A 260 -3.49 -15.14 -19.25
C ASP A 260 -4.49 -14.03 -18.87
N LEU A 261 -4.98 -13.25 -19.82
CA LEU A 261 -5.91 -12.17 -19.47
C LEU A 261 -7.38 -12.64 -19.34
N LYS A 262 -7.76 -13.76 -19.98
CA LYS A 262 -9.13 -14.30 -19.87
C LYS A 262 -9.39 -15.08 -18.57
N LYS A 263 -8.36 -15.70 -17.98
CA LYS A 263 -8.51 -16.42 -16.69
C LYS A 263 -8.72 -15.48 -15.49
N LYS A 264 -8.15 -14.28 -15.53
CA LYS A 264 -8.34 -13.28 -14.45
C LYS A 264 -9.74 -12.64 -14.47
N GLN A 265 -10.34 -12.45 -15.65
CA GLN A 265 -11.70 -11.91 -15.73
C GLN A 265 -12.79 -12.95 -15.38
N GLN A 266 -12.56 -14.23 -15.65
CA GLN A 266 -13.50 -15.28 -15.21
C GLN A 266 -13.47 -15.51 -13.68
N LYS A 267 -12.31 -15.38 -13.04
CA LYS A 267 -12.22 -15.48 -11.58
C LYS A 267 -12.91 -14.32 -10.84
N MET A 268 -12.91 -13.12 -11.42
CA MET A 268 -13.66 -11.98 -10.86
C MET A 268 -15.19 -12.07 -11.10
N LYS A 269 -15.65 -12.77 -12.15
CA LYS A 269 -17.09 -12.99 -12.36
C LYS A 269 -17.67 -14.09 -11.49
N CYS A 270 -16.90 -15.11 -11.12
CA CYS A 270 -17.35 -16.17 -10.21
C CYS A 270 -17.49 -15.73 -8.74
N LEU A 271 -16.76 -14.68 -8.31
CA LEU A 271 -16.88 -14.14 -6.95
C LEU A 271 -18.05 -13.14 -6.77
N ARG A 272 -18.76 -12.78 -7.84
CA ARG A 272 -19.90 -11.85 -7.80
C ARG A 272 -21.27 -12.50 -7.98
N GLY A 273 -21.32 -13.83 -8.06
CA GLY A 273 -22.54 -14.56 -8.46
C GLY A 273 -23.07 -15.61 -7.47
N SER A 274 -22.61 -15.66 -6.22
CA SER A 274 -23.06 -16.69 -5.30
C SER A 274 -23.63 -16.16 -3.97
N ASP A 275 -24.43 -15.07 -4.01
CA ASP A 275 -25.30 -14.72 -2.90
C ASP A 275 -26.62 -14.15 -3.42
N MET A 276 -27.49 -15.02 -3.89
CA MET A 276 -28.92 -14.79 -3.94
C MET A 276 -29.67 -16.11 -4.20
N GLN A 277 -30.10 -16.76 -3.14
CA GLN A 277 -31.24 -17.67 -2.94
C GLN A 277 -30.95 -18.48 -1.68
N SER A 278 -31.77 -18.58 -0.68
CA SER A 278 -33.24 -18.46 -0.53
C SER A 278 -33.59 -18.55 0.95
N SER A 279 -34.57 -17.78 1.32
CA SER A 279 -35.38 -18.07 2.51
C SER A 279 -36.29 -19.31 2.29
N PRO A 280 -36.91 -19.90 3.32
CA PRO A 280 -38.07 -19.28 3.97
C PRO A 280 -37.87 -18.94 5.44
#